data_8cb2be4f6f6c5a61f6ba6e5c5c504e70
#
_entry.id   8cb2be4f6f6c5a61f6ba6e5c5c504e70
#
_cell.length_a   1.000
_cell.length_b   1.000
_cell.length_c   1.000
_cell.angle_alpha   90.00
_cell.angle_beta   90.00
_cell.angle_gamma   90.00
#
_symmetry.space_group_name_H-M   'P 1'
#
loop_
_entity.id
_entity.type
_entity.pdbx_description
1 polymer ?
#
loop_
_entity_poly.entity_id
_entity_poly.type
_entity_poly.pdbx_seq_one_letter_code
_entity_poly.pdbx_strand_id
1 'polypeptide(L)'
;MTVIDFTAEVEKRKEDLLADLFSLLEINSERDDSKADAQHPFGPGPVKALEKFLEIADRDGYPTKNVDNYAGHFEFGEGEEVLGIFAHMDVVPAGSGWDTDPYTPTIKDGRLYARGASDDKGPTTACYYGLKIIKELGLPTSKKVRFIVGTDEESGWADMDYYFEHVGLAKPDFGFSPDAEFPIINGEKGNITEYLHFAGENTGAARLHSFTGGLRENMVPESATAVVSGDLADLQGKLDAFVAEHKLRGEIQEENGQYKVTVIGKSAHGAMPASGVNGATYLALFLSQFAFEGPAKDYLDIAGKILLNDHEGKNLKVAHVDEKMGALSMNAGVFRFDETSADNTIALNFRYPKGTNPEQIKSVLETLPVASVSLSEHGHTPHYVPMEDPLVQTLLNVYEKQTGLQGHEQVIGGGTFGRLLERGVAYGAMFPDSIDTMHQANEFIALDDLFRAAAIYAEAIYELIK
;
A
#
# COMPACT_ATOMS: atom_id res chain seq x y z
N MET A 1 15.50 8.88 39.18
CA MET A 1 15.25 7.63 38.43
C MET A 1 16.47 7.35 37.56
N THR A 2 16.97 6.13 37.55
CA THR A 2 18.06 5.74 36.64
C THR A 2 17.55 5.85 35.20
N VAL A 3 18.30 6.54 34.35
CA VAL A 3 17.96 6.60 32.91
C VAL A 3 18.11 5.18 32.33
N ILE A 4 17.06 4.67 31.73
CA ILE A 4 17.05 3.35 31.10
C ILE A 4 17.73 3.47 29.75
N ASP A 5 18.71 2.62 29.49
CA ASP A 5 19.33 2.46 28.18
C ASP A 5 18.62 1.35 27.40
N PHE A 6 17.59 1.72 26.64
CA PHE A 6 16.81 0.77 25.86
C PHE A 6 17.64 0.08 24.77
N THR A 7 18.66 0.73 24.22
CA THR A 7 19.57 0.11 23.26
C THR A 7 20.33 -1.05 23.90
N ALA A 8 20.86 -0.84 25.12
CA ALA A 8 21.51 -1.90 25.85
C ALA A 8 20.56 -3.03 26.28
N GLU A 9 19.28 -2.73 26.51
CA GLU A 9 18.28 -3.76 26.81
C GLU A 9 17.90 -4.59 25.59
N VAL A 10 17.84 -4.00 24.39
CA VAL A 10 17.67 -4.74 23.13
C VAL A 10 18.87 -5.63 22.86
N GLU A 11 20.11 -5.12 23.06
CA GLU A 11 21.33 -5.88 22.84
C GLU A 11 21.33 -7.22 23.59
N LYS A 12 20.81 -7.23 24.83
CA LYS A 12 20.72 -8.46 25.66
C LYS A 12 19.72 -9.48 25.10
N ARG A 13 18.83 -9.09 24.21
CA ARG A 13 17.72 -9.92 23.70
C ARG A 13 17.75 -10.16 22.18
N LYS A 14 18.81 -9.75 21.52
CA LYS A 14 18.94 -9.89 20.05
C LYS A 14 18.77 -11.31 19.55
N GLU A 15 19.36 -12.28 20.25
CA GLU A 15 19.27 -13.68 19.84
C GLU A 15 17.85 -14.22 19.95
N ASP A 16 17.16 -13.90 21.04
CA ASP A 16 15.75 -14.29 21.25
C ASP A 16 14.84 -13.59 20.24
N LEU A 17 15.05 -12.28 19.98
CA LEU A 17 14.30 -11.51 18.98
C LEU A 17 14.45 -12.16 17.59
N LEU A 18 15.67 -12.47 17.18
CA LEU A 18 15.90 -13.11 15.89
C LEU A 18 15.30 -14.52 15.83
N ALA A 19 15.35 -15.30 16.90
CA ALA A 19 14.77 -16.63 16.94
C ALA A 19 13.25 -16.59 16.78
N ASP A 20 12.58 -15.67 17.47
CA ASP A 20 11.14 -15.47 17.34
C ASP A 20 10.77 -14.96 15.93
N LEU A 21 11.49 -13.96 15.41
CA LEU A 21 11.29 -13.45 14.06
C LEU A 21 11.47 -14.54 12.99
N PHE A 22 12.50 -15.35 13.09
CA PHE A 22 12.72 -16.47 12.16
C PHE A 22 11.53 -17.41 12.14
N SER A 23 11.02 -17.80 13.31
CA SER A 23 9.84 -18.67 13.41
C SER A 23 8.58 -18.11 12.73
N LEU A 24 8.45 -16.79 12.65
CA LEU A 24 7.37 -16.11 11.93
C LEU A 24 7.64 -16.04 10.42
N LEU A 25 8.88 -15.75 10.02
CA LEU A 25 9.28 -15.62 8.62
C LEU A 25 9.27 -16.95 7.86
N GLU A 26 9.46 -18.08 8.55
CA GLU A 26 9.36 -19.42 7.98
C GLU A 26 7.93 -19.81 7.57
N ILE A 27 6.93 -19.02 7.97
CA ILE A 27 5.53 -19.26 7.63
C ILE A 27 5.17 -18.47 6.38
N ASN A 28 4.86 -19.17 5.28
CA ASN A 28 4.21 -18.54 4.14
C ASN A 28 2.79 -18.11 4.53
N SER A 29 2.60 -16.83 4.76
CA SER A 29 1.33 -16.22 5.14
C SER A 29 0.71 -15.35 4.04
N GLU A 30 0.97 -15.70 2.77
CA GLU A 30 0.24 -15.15 1.64
C GLU A 30 -1.25 -15.46 1.75
N ARG A 31 -2.09 -14.50 1.38
CA ARG A 31 -3.54 -14.72 1.24
C ARG A 31 -3.82 -15.75 0.13
N ASP A 32 -4.67 -16.72 0.43
CA ASP A 32 -5.10 -17.75 -0.53
C ASP A 32 -6.62 -17.98 -0.46
N ASP A 33 -7.36 -17.20 -1.23
CA ASP A 33 -8.83 -17.27 -1.28
C ASP A 33 -9.33 -18.63 -1.77
N SER A 34 -8.53 -19.39 -2.51
CA SER A 34 -8.89 -20.73 -2.97
C SER A 34 -8.97 -21.77 -1.85
N LYS A 35 -8.34 -21.46 -0.69
CA LYS A 35 -8.32 -22.28 0.52
C LYS A 35 -8.99 -21.59 1.71
N ALA A 36 -9.69 -20.49 1.47
CA ALA A 36 -10.44 -19.80 2.49
C ALA A 36 -11.67 -20.61 2.93
N ASP A 37 -11.90 -20.65 4.23
CA ASP A 37 -13.07 -21.26 4.86
C ASP A 37 -13.40 -20.55 6.19
N ALA A 38 -14.38 -21.04 6.93
CA ALA A 38 -14.79 -20.43 8.20
C ALA A 38 -13.70 -20.46 9.30
N GLN A 39 -12.69 -21.32 9.19
CA GLN A 39 -11.54 -21.37 10.12
C GLN A 39 -10.29 -20.68 9.56
N HIS A 40 -10.29 -20.42 8.26
CA HIS A 40 -9.17 -19.80 7.55
C HIS A 40 -9.69 -18.67 6.65
N PRO A 41 -10.13 -17.52 7.22
CA PRO A 41 -10.83 -16.47 6.48
C PRO A 41 -10.09 -16.00 5.21
N PHE A 42 -8.77 -15.95 5.27
CA PHE A 42 -7.89 -15.52 4.17
C PHE A 42 -6.91 -16.62 3.74
N GLY A 43 -7.24 -17.88 4.03
CA GLY A 43 -6.38 -19.02 3.81
C GLY A 43 -5.59 -19.46 5.05
N PRO A 44 -4.95 -20.64 5.01
CA PRO A 44 -4.31 -21.22 6.18
C PRO A 44 -2.98 -20.54 6.58
N GLY A 45 -2.33 -19.85 5.68
CA GLY A 45 -1.03 -19.19 5.92
C GLY A 45 -1.12 -18.05 6.94
N PRO A 46 -1.98 -17.04 6.72
CA PRO A 46 -2.19 -15.94 7.67
C PRO A 46 -2.61 -16.42 9.06
N VAL A 47 -3.49 -17.43 9.14
CA VAL A 47 -3.91 -18.03 10.42
C VAL A 47 -2.75 -18.63 11.18
N LYS A 48 -1.88 -19.42 10.50
CA LYS A 48 -0.69 -20.01 11.15
C LYS A 48 0.28 -18.96 11.67
N ALA A 49 0.46 -17.86 10.93
CA ALA A 49 1.34 -16.78 11.38
C ALA A 49 0.77 -16.03 12.59
N LEU A 50 -0.55 -15.78 12.61
CA LEU A 50 -1.25 -15.22 13.76
C LEU A 50 -1.12 -16.13 14.98
N GLU A 51 -1.43 -17.43 14.85
CA GLU A 51 -1.31 -18.40 15.92
C GLU A 51 0.12 -18.46 16.49
N LYS A 52 1.14 -18.43 15.62
CA LYS A 52 2.54 -18.41 16.03
C LYS A 52 2.88 -17.15 16.83
N PHE A 53 2.42 -15.99 16.40
CA PHE A 53 2.65 -14.75 17.14
C PHE A 53 1.96 -14.77 18.50
N LEU A 54 0.71 -15.23 18.58
CA LEU A 54 -0.02 -15.38 19.84
C LEU A 54 0.63 -16.42 20.77
N GLU A 55 1.19 -17.52 20.21
CA GLU A 55 1.96 -18.52 20.98
C GLU A 55 3.22 -17.88 21.63
N ILE A 56 3.94 -17.04 20.88
CA ILE A 56 5.10 -16.30 21.41
C ILE A 56 4.66 -15.37 22.56
N ALA A 57 3.58 -14.64 22.40
CA ALA A 57 3.06 -13.74 23.42
C ALA A 57 2.57 -14.51 24.67
N ASP A 58 1.87 -15.64 24.49
CA ASP A 58 1.40 -16.49 25.59
C ASP A 58 2.57 -17.11 26.37
N ARG A 59 3.61 -17.60 25.67
CA ARG A 59 4.87 -18.08 26.27
C ARG A 59 5.47 -17.03 27.20
N ASP A 60 5.43 -15.77 26.78
CA ASP A 60 6.00 -14.64 27.54
C ASP A 60 5.01 -14.09 28.61
N GLY A 61 3.85 -14.78 28.80
CA GLY A 61 2.89 -14.51 29.86
C GLY A 61 2.01 -13.30 29.60
N TYR A 62 1.66 -13.04 28.34
CA TYR A 62 0.59 -12.12 27.99
C TYR A 62 -0.73 -12.88 27.83
N PRO A 63 -1.86 -12.32 28.29
CA PRO A 63 -3.19 -12.92 28.09
C PRO A 63 -3.65 -12.71 26.64
N THR A 64 -3.39 -13.69 25.79
CA THR A 64 -3.72 -13.63 24.38
C THR A 64 -5.18 -13.94 24.09
N LYS A 65 -5.72 -13.36 23.01
CA LYS A 65 -7.03 -13.66 22.45
C LYS A 65 -6.96 -13.76 20.94
N ASN A 66 -7.31 -14.91 20.40
CA ASN A 66 -7.60 -15.08 18.98
C ASN A 66 -9.07 -14.72 18.73
N VAL A 67 -9.33 -13.87 17.75
CA VAL A 67 -10.65 -13.40 17.34
C VAL A 67 -11.02 -14.08 16.02
N ASP A 68 -11.47 -15.32 16.13
CA ASP A 68 -11.97 -16.16 15.04
C ASP A 68 -11.02 -16.25 13.81
N ASN A 69 -9.70 -16.18 14.06
CA ASN A 69 -8.64 -16.22 13.07
C ASN A 69 -8.61 -15.02 12.07
N TYR A 70 -9.48 -14.02 12.27
CA TYR A 70 -9.39 -12.75 11.54
C TYR A 70 -8.28 -11.86 12.11
N ALA A 71 -8.20 -11.77 13.43
CA ALA A 71 -7.18 -11.00 14.14
C ALA A 71 -6.93 -11.60 15.52
N GLY A 72 -5.87 -11.15 16.16
CA GLY A 72 -5.61 -11.49 17.56
C GLY A 72 -5.10 -10.30 18.34
N HIS A 73 -5.17 -10.39 19.66
CA HIS A 73 -4.58 -9.37 20.52
C HIS A 73 -4.14 -9.94 21.86
N PHE A 74 -3.33 -9.16 22.56
CA PHE A 74 -3.09 -9.29 23.98
C PHE A 74 -3.03 -7.90 24.62
N GLU A 75 -3.20 -7.88 25.95
CA GLU A 75 -3.15 -6.63 26.72
C GLU A 75 -2.03 -6.67 27.76
N PHE A 76 -1.46 -5.48 28.05
CA PHE A 76 -0.46 -5.27 29.08
C PHE A 76 -0.68 -3.93 29.77
N GLY A 77 -0.33 -3.85 31.05
CA GLY A 77 -0.45 -2.63 31.86
C GLY A 77 -1.83 -2.48 32.48
N GLU A 78 -1.98 -1.39 33.21
CA GLU A 78 -3.19 -1.04 33.95
C GLU A 78 -3.61 0.38 33.59
N GLY A 79 -4.89 0.70 33.78
CA GLY A 79 -5.45 2.01 33.47
C GLY A 79 -6.67 1.93 32.57
N GLU A 80 -7.35 3.06 32.45
CA GLU A 80 -8.55 3.19 31.62
C GLU A 80 -8.21 3.52 30.16
N GLU A 81 -7.22 4.39 29.96
CA GLU A 81 -6.77 4.79 28.61
C GLU A 81 -5.94 3.67 27.95
N VAL A 82 -6.22 3.40 26.70
CA VAL A 82 -5.64 2.28 25.95
C VAL A 82 -4.81 2.79 24.78
N LEU A 83 -3.52 2.48 24.78
CA LEU A 83 -2.64 2.58 23.61
C LEU A 83 -2.87 1.36 22.71
N GLY A 84 -3.25 1.56 21.46
CA GLY A 84 -3.31 0.53 20.43
C GLY A 84 -1.99 0.44 19.66
N ILE A 85 -1.46 -0.76 19.50
CA ILE A 85 -0.39 -1.05 18.54
C ILE A 85 -0.98 -2.00 17.52
N PHE A 86 -0.92 -1.61 16.24
CA PHE A 86 -1.53 -2.34 15.14
C PHE A 86 -0.48 -2.87 14.18
N ALA A 87 -0.44 -4.17 14.02
CA ALA A 87 0.50 -4.89 13.19
C ALA A 87 -0.24 -5.96 12.37
N HIS A 88 0.45 -6.59 11.42
CA HIS A 88 -0.13 -7.69 10.65
C HIS A 88 0.83 -8.86 10.43
N MET A 89 0.27 -10.01 10.10
CA MET A 89 1.02 -11.26 9.88
C MET A 89 0.86 -11.81 8.47
N ASP A 90 -0.09 -11.30 7.68
CA ASP A 90 -0.16 -11.61 6.25
C ASP A 90 0.97 -10.91 5.49
N VAL A 91 1.26 -11.41 4.30
CA VAL A 91 2.29 -10.85 3.43
C VAL A 91 1.82 -10.87 1.98
N VAL A 92 2.30 -9.91 1.17
CA VAL A 92 2.07 -9.95 -0.28
C VAL A 92 2.70 -11.19 -0.90
N PRO A 93 2.21 -11.69 -2.06
CA PRO A 93 2.83 -12.79 -2.76
C PRO A 93 4.33 -12.55 -3.01
N ALA A 94 5.14 -13.58 -2.74
CA ALA A 94 6.58 -13.49 -2.94
C ALA A 94 6.97 -13.22 -4.40
N GLY A 95 6.19 -13.75 -5.33
CA GLY A 95 6.50 -13.62 -6.76
C GLY A 95 7.74 -14.38 -7.19
N SER A 96 8.39 -13.90 -8.24
CA SER A 96 9.61 -14.49 -8.80
C SER A 96 10.81 -13.55 -8.69
N GLY A 97 12.02 -14.07 -8.90
CA GLY A 97 13.25 -13.26 -8.91
C GLY A 97 14.02 -13.24 -7.59
N TRP A 98 13.68 -14.13 -6.64
CA TRP A 98 14.41 -14.29 -5.40
C TRP A 98 15.72 -15.07 -5.61
N ASP A 99 16.78 -14.60 -4.95
CA ASP A 99 18.08 -15.31 -4.91
C ASP A 99 18.08 -16.46 -3.88
N THR A 100 17.21 -16.38 -2.86
CA THR A 100 17.01 -17.40 -1.82
C THR A 100 15.52 -17.74 -1.74
N ASP A 101 15.15 -18.80 -1.04
CA ASP A 101 13.74 -19.08 -0.77
C ASP A 101 13.15 -17.96 0.10
N PRO A 102 12.04 -17.32 -0.31
CA PRO A 102 11.44 -16.20 0.41
C PRO A 102 10.95 -16.52 1.83
N TYR A 103 10.73 -17.81 2.15
CA TYR A 103 10.29 -18.30 3.45
C TYR A 103 11.38 -19.11 4.18
N THR A 104 12.64 -18.94 3.77
CA THR A 104 13.81 -19.43 4.49
C THR A 104 14.68 -18.24 4.90
N PRO A 105 14.46 -17.68 6.11
CA PRO A 105 15.15 -16.47 6.56
C PRO A 105 16.68 -16.62 6.46
N THR A 106 17.31 -15.72 5.73
CA THR A 106 18.74 -15.80 5.44
C THR A 106 19.45 -14.51 5.83
N ILE A 107 20.41 -14.60 6.76
CA ILE A 107 21.26 -13.45 7.10
C ILE A 107 22.48 -13.43 6.19
N LYS A 108 22.69 -12.33 5.50
CA LYS A 108 23.85 -12.07 4.66
C LYS A 108 24.22 -10.58 4.71
N ASP A 109 25.49 -10.27 4.92
CA ASP A 109 26.04 -8.91 4.92
C ASP A 109 25.26 -7.94 5.84
N GLY A 110 24.87 -8.39 7.04
CA GLY A 110 24.13 -7.59 8.02
C GLY A 110 22.65 -7.38 7.70
N ARG A 111 22.09 -8.10 6.72
CA ARG A 111 20.71 -8.05 6.28
C ARG A 111 20.00 -9.37 6.46
N LEU A 112 18.77 -9.34 6.90
CA LEU A 112 17.89 -10.48 7.00
C LEU A 112 16.93 -10.49 5.81
N TYR A 113 17.13 -11.44 4.90
CA TYR A 113 16.33 -11.63 3.69
C TYR A 113 15.21 -12.64 3.94
N ALA A 114 13.98 -12.21 3.78
CA ALA A 114 12.78 -13.06 3.71
C ALA A 114 11.57 -12.18 3.31
N ARG A 115 10.50 -12.76 2.79
CA ARG A 115 9.20 -12.09 2.66
C ARG A 115 8.61 -11.83 4.05
N GLY A 116 8.21 -10.58 4.34
CA GLY A 116 7.77 -10.13 5.65
C GLY A 116 8.91 -9.64 6.56
N ALA A 117 10.16 -9.64 6.11
CA ALA A 117 11.27 -9.15 6.91
C ALA A 117 11.17 -7.63 7.17
N SER A 118 10.72 -6.88 6.18
CA SER A 118 10.50 -5.42 6.26
C SER A 118 9.04 -5.06 6.46
N ASP A 119 8.11 -5.91 6.02
CA ASP A 119 6.68 -5.65 5.97
C ASP A 119 5.87 -6.92 6.27
N ASP A 120 5.32 -7.11 7.45
CA ASP A 120 5.44 -6.30 8.68
C ASP A 120 5.98 -7.15 9.85
N LYS A 121 6.35 -8.47 9.62
CA LYS A 121 6.79 -9.40 10.68
C LYS A 121 8.04 -8.91 11.42
N GLY A 122 8.99 -8.29 10.71
CA GLY A 122 10.18 -7.70 11.30
C GLY A 122 9.85 -6.52 12.23
N PRO A 123 9.21 -5.45 11.74
CA PRO A 123 8.76 -4.33 12.54
C PRO A 123 7.84 -4.73 13.70
N THR A 124 6.88 -5.64 13.45
CA THR A 124 6.02 -6.21 14.50
C THR A 124 6.84 -6.85 15.61
N THR A 125 7.84 -7.67 15.27
CA THR A 125 8.69 -8.34 16.26
C THR A 125 9.54 -7.33 17.03
N ALA A 126 10.09 -6.31 16.35
CA ALA A 126 10.83 -5.23 17.01
C ALA A 126 9.94 -4.47 18.02
N CYS A 127 8.72 -4.13 17.64
CA CYS A 127 7.75 -3.45 18.48
C CYS A 127 7.30 -4.33 19.66
N TYR A 128 7.08 -5.62 19.43
CA TYR A 128 6.77 -6.60 20.47
C TYR A 128 7.89 -6.69 21.52
N TYR A 129 9.14 -6.76 21.07
CA TYR A 129 10.30 -6.79 21.98
C TYR A 129 10.46 -5.47 22.75
N GLY A 130 10.08 -4.35 22.15
CA GLY A 130 9.98 -3.07 22.86
C GLY A 130 9.03 -3.15 24.07
N LEU A 131 7.82 -3.71 23.87
CA LEU A 131 6.87 -3.92 24.96
C LEU A 131 7.33 -4.98 25.97
N LYS A 132 7.96 -6.07 25.51
CA LYS A 132 8.52 -7.13 26.34
C LYS A 132 9.58 -6.60 27.30
N ILE A 133 10.46 -5.71 26.86
CA ILE A 133 11.46 -5.05 27.69
C ILE A 133 10.81 -4.30 28.86
N ILE A 134 9.75 -3.53 28.61
CA ILE A 134 9.01 -2.78 29.64
C ILE A 134 8.46 -3.74 30.69
N LYS A 135 7.85 -4.84 30.26
CA LYS A 135 7.31 -5.88 31.15
C LYS A 135 8.38 -6.55 32.00
N GLU A 136 9.48 -7.01 31.38
CA GLU A 136 10.55 -7.73 32.07
C GLU A 136 11.32 -6.86 33.06
N LEU A 137 11.46 -5.57 32.78
CA LEU A 137 12.04 -4.60 33.71
C LEU A 137 11.08 -4.17 34.82
N GLY A 138 9.80 -4.59 34.76
CA GLY A 138 8.78 -4.22 35.73
C GLY A 138 8.55 -2.72 35.82
N LEU A 139 8.60 -2.02 34.68
CA LEU A 139 8.43 -0.57 34.64
C LEU A 139 6.99 -0.19 34.98
N PRO A 140 6.77 0.87 35.78
CA PRO A 140 5.41 1.31 36.14
C PRO A 140 4.69 1.86 34.92
N THR A 141 3.43 1.51 34.79
CA THR A 141 2.55 1.98 33.73
C THR A 141 1.30 2.63 34.34
N SER A 142 0.73 3.62 33.65
CA SER A 142 -0.52 4.30 34.03
C SER A 142 -1.63 4.06 32.99
N LYS A 143 -1.27 3.49 31.84
CA LYS A 143 -2.17 3.18 30.75
C LYS A 143 -2.00 1.72 30.32
N LYS A 144 -3.00 1.21 29.63
CA LYS A 144 -2.99 -0.13 29.07
C LYS A 144 -2.48 -0.10 27.63
N VAL A 145 -1.75 -1.13 27.22
CA VAL A 145 -1.44 -1.42 25.82
C VAL A 145 -2.35 -2.53 25.35
N ARG A 146 -2.95 -2.38 24.17
CA ARG A 146 -3.53 -3.49 23.41
C ARG A 146 -2.73 -3.64 22.13
N PHE A 147 -2.00 -4.74 22.02
CA PHE A 147 -1.26 -5.12 20.81
C PHE A 147 -2.18 -5.97 19.94
N ILE A 148 -2.57 -5.45 18.78
CA ILE A 148 -3.53 -6.04 17.85
C ILE A 148 -2.78 -6.47 16.60
N VAL A 149 -3.04 -7.69 16.14
CA VAL A 149 -2.39 -8.26 14.96
C VAL A 149 -3.44 -8.77 13.99
N GLY A 150 -3.42 -8.22 12.79
CA GLY A 150 -4.30 -8.58 11.70
C GLY A 150 -3.76 -9.65 10.77
N THR A 151 -4.59 -10.09 9.83
CA THR A 151 -4.29 -11.13 8.85
C THR A 151 -4.73 -10.81 7.43
N ASP A 152 -5.09 -9.53 7.14
CA ASP A 152 -5.58 -9.07 5.84
C ASP A 152 -5.19 -7.60 5.53
N GLU A 153 -4.08 -7.10 6.08
CA GLU A 153 -3.63 -5.73 5.88
C GLU A 153 -3.33 -5.45 4.40
N GLU A 154 -2.63 -6.36 3.79
CA GLU A 154 -2.12 -6.27 2.42
C GLU A 154 -3.20 -6.35 1.32
N SER A 155 -4.46 -6.53 1.72
CA SER A 155 -5.57 -6.73 0.77
C SER A 155 -6.76 -5.83 1.06
N GLY A 156 -7.63 -6.23 1.98
CA GLY A 156 -8.94 -5.61 2.11
C GLY A 156 -9.32 -5.10 3.49
N TRP A 157 -8.50 -5.36 4.51
CA TRP A 157 -8.73 -5.01 5.92
C TRP A 157 -10.01 -5.62 6.52
N ALA A 158 -10.50 -6.71 5.92
CA ALA A 158 -11.69 -7.41 6.41
C ALA A 158 -11.48 -8.02 7.81
N ASP A 159 -10.25 -8.23 8.21
CA ASP A 159 -9.83 -8.63 9.55
C ASP A 159 -10.17 -7.55 10.60
N MET A 160 -9.85 -6.29 10.34
CA MET A 160 -10.12 -5.17 11.24
C MET A 160 -11.60 -4.79 11.23
N ASP A 161 -12.28 -4.88 10.09
CA ASP A 161 -13.74 -4.74 10.00
C ASP A 161 -14.43 -5.82 10.85
N TYR A 162 -13.97 -7.07 10.76
CA TYR A 162 -14.47 -8.15 11.61
C TYR A 162 -14.24 -7.86 13.10
N TYR A 163 -13.03 -7.46 13.45
CA TYR A 163 -12.60 -7.19 14.81
C TYR A 163 -13.40 -6.06 15.46
N PHE A 164 -13.55 -4.92 14.79
CA PHE A 164 -14.20 -3.74 15.35
C PHE A 164 -15.70 -3.67 15.09
N GLU A 165 -16.14 -3.97 13.88
CA GLU A 165 -17.55 -3.76 13.49
C GLU A 165 -18.39 -5.02 13.70
N HIS A 166 -17.89 -6.22 13.38
CA HIS A 166 -18.66 -7.45 13.54
C HIS A 166 -18.67 -7.97 14.99
N VAL A 167 -17.47 -8.10 15.60
CA VAL A 167 -17.35 -8.54 17.00
C VAL A 167 -17.65 -7.39 17.97
N GLY A 168 -17.47 -6.14 17.54
CA GLY A 168 -17.78 -4.95 18.32
C GLY A 168 -16.78 -4.69 19.44
N LEU A 169 -15.51 -5.02 19.26
CA LEU A 169 -14.48 -4.70 20.25
C LEU A 169 -14.20 -3.19 20.27
N ALA A 170 -14.06 -2.64 21.46
CA ALA A 170 -13.80 -1.20 21.61
C ALA A 170 -12.47 -0.82 20.97
N LYS A 171 -12.46 0.27 20.23
CA LYS A 171 -11.22 0.85 19.68
C LYS A 171 -10.35 1.41 20.81
N PRO A 172 -9.01 1.27 20.73
CA PRO A 172 -8.09 2.00 21.60
C PRO A 172 -8.27 3.53 21.47
N ASP A 173 -7.84 4.28 22.48
CA ASP A 173 -8.02 5.74 22.53
C ASP A 173 -7.04 6.48 21.60
N PHE A 174 -5.85 5.92 21.43
CA PHE A 174 -4.80 6.41 20.54
C PHE A 174 -3.84 5.26 20.23
N GLY A 175 -2.98 5.43 19.21
CA GLY A 175 -2.07 4.35 18.87
C GLY A 175 -1.19 4.57 17.68
N PHE A 176 -0.44 3.53 17.31
CA PHE A 176 0.37 3.56 16.11
C PHE A 176 0.50 2.17 15.47
N SER A 177 0.86 2.16 14.19
CA SER A 177 1.31 0.98 13.46
C SER A 177 2.82 1.05 13.20
N PRO A 178 3.61 -0.01 13.40
CA PRO A 178 5.04 -0.04 13.08
C PRO A 178 5.32 -0.24 11.58
N ASP A 179 4.30 -0.24 10.76
CA ASP A 179 4.31 -0.62 9.35
C ASP A 179 4.44 0.60 8.43
N ALA A 180 5.57 1.32 8.50
CA ALA A 180 5.89 2.46 7.63
C ALA A 180 7.33 2.97 7.83
N GLU A 181 7.48 4.28 7.87
CA GLU A 181 8.75 4.99 7.97
C GLU A 181 8.87 5.84 9.23
N PHE A 182 10.09 5.98 9.74
CA PHE A 182 10.45 7.05 10.64
C PHE A 182 10.68 8.39 9.88
N PRO A 183 10.52 9.57 10.50
CA PRO A 183 10.25 9.77 11.94
C PRO A 183 8.81 9.52 12.36
N ILE A 184 7.82 9.72 11.52
CA ILE A 184 6.40 9.46 11.75
C ILE A 184 5.61 9.67 10.45
N ILE A 185 4.57 8.90 10.24
CA ILE A 185 3.52 9.20 9.26
C ILE A 185 2.28 9.61 10.05
N ASN A 186 2.03 10.90 10.16
CA ASN A 186 0.87 11.44 10.85
C ASN A 186 -0.25 11.89 9.91
N GLY A 187 -0.04 11.72 8.59
CA GLY A 187 -1.03 11.98 7.55
C GLY A 187 -1.06 10.90 6.48
N GLU A 188 -2.25 10.47 6.11
CA GLU A 188 -2.49 9.50 5.04
C GLU A 188 -3.60 10.02 4.14
N LYS A 189 -3.35 10.12 2.83
CA LYS A 189 -4.36 10.58 1.88
C LYS A 189 -5.53 9.59 1.80
N GLY A 190 -6.67 10.11 1.39
CA GLY A 190 -7.77 9.27 0.96
C GLY A 190 -7.41 8.49 -0.29
N ASN A 191 -8.06 7.35 -0.48
CA ASN A 191 -7.85 6.48 -1.63
C ASN A 191 -9.19 6.03 -2.19
N ILE A 192 -9.36 6.16 -3.49
CA ILE A 192 -10.54 5.68 -4.22
C ILE A 192 -10.15 5.34 -5.66
N THR A 193 -10.80 4.34 -6.25
CA THR A 193 -10.75 4.11 -7.68
C THR A 193 -12.08 4.50 -8.30
N GLU A 194 -12.02 5.29 -9.35
CA GLU A 194 -13.17 5.65 -10.16
C GLU A 194 -13.04 5.05 -11.56
N TYR A 195 -14.13 4.47 -12.04
CA TYR A 195 -14.17 3.80 -13.34
C TYR A 195 -14.97 4.65 -14.32
N LEU A 196 -14.32 5.07 -15.41
CA LEU A 196 -14.97 5.66 -16.56
C LEU A 196 -15.53 4.55 -17.44
N HIS A 197 -16.83 4.52 -17.70
CA HIS A 197 -17.49 3.53 -18.52
C HIS A 197 -17.82 4.09 -19.91
N PHE A 198 -17.56 3.28 -20.95
CA PHE A 198 -17.79 3.63 -22.34
C PHE A 198 -18.77 2.62 -22.97
N ALA A 199 -19.83 3.10 -23.60
CA ALA A 199 -20.83 2.27 -24.22
C ALA A 199 -21.27 2.84 -25.56
N GLY A 200 -21.72 2.01 -26.47
CA GLY A 200 -22.22 2.36 -27.79
C GLY A 200 -21.55 1.57 -28.91
N GLU A 201 -21.96 1.83 -30.15
CA GLU A 201 -21.42 1.15 -31.32
C GLU A 201 -20.18 1.88 -31.85
N ASN A 202 -19.14 1.12 -32.15
CA ASN A 202 -17.97 1.64 -32.86
C ASN A 202 -18.30 1.85 -34.31
N THR A 203 -18.21 3.09 -34.75
CA THR A 203 -18.34 3.52 -36.13
C THR A 203 -17.02 4.16 -36.58
N GLY A 204 -16.82 4.36 -37.86
CA GLY A 204 -15.62 5.01 -38.37
C GLY A 204 -14.81 4.15 -39.33
N ALA A 205 -13.88 4.77 -40.05
CA ALA A 205 -13.03 4.13 -41.02
C ALA A 205 -11.90 3.31 -40.37
N ALA A 206 -11.42 3.74 -39.20
CA ALA A 206 -10.56 2.95 -38.33
C ALA A 206 -11.41 2.25 -37.25
N ARG A 207 -11.06 1.03 -36.88
CA ARG A 207 -11.80 0.21 -35.91
C ARG A 207 -10.90 -0.25 -34.79
N LEU A 208 -11.33 -0.04 -33.55
CA LEU A 208 -10.70 -0.53 -32.33
C LEU A 208 -11.44 -1.81 -31.90
N HIS A 209 -10.79 -2.96 -32.02
CA HIS A 209 -11.35 -4.26 -31.61
C HIS A 209 -11.14 -4.51 -30.13
N SER A 210 -9.91 -4.20 -29.63
CA SER A 210 -9.61 -4.31 -28.22
C SER A 210 -8.50 -3.35 -27.81
N PHE A 211 -8.50 -3.01 -26.51
CA PHE A 211 -7.42 -2.25 -25.85
C PHE A 211 -7.23 -2.79 -24.43
N THR A 212 -6.02 -3.21 -24.10
CA THR A 212 -5.69 -3.70 -22.76
C THR A 212 -4.40 -3.03 -22.27
N GLY A 213 -4.42 -2.55 -21.03
CA GLY A 213 -3.26 -1.99 -20.34
C GLY A 213 -3.44 -2.04 -18.84
N GLY A 214 -2.34 -2.26 -18.13
CA GLY A 214 -2.33 -2.34 -16.66
C GLY A 214 -2.89 -3.63 -16.08
N LEU A 215 -2.41 -3.98 -14.90
CA LEU A 215 -2.77 -5.17 -14.14
C LEU A 215 -3.59 -4.85 -12.90
N ARG A 216 -3.25 -3.74 -12.21
CA ARG A 216 -3.88 -3.25 -10.99
C ARG A 216 -4.00 -1.73 -11.02
N GLU A 217 -5.01 -1.20 -10.35
CA GLU A 217 -5.33 0.22 -10.30
C GLU A 217 -4.23 1.06 -9.64
N ASN A 218 -3.54 0.47 -8.67
CA ASN A 218 -2.45 1.10 -7.92
C ASN A 218 -1.07 0.96 -8.57
N MET A 219 -1.01 0.62 -9.86
CA MET A 219 0.23 0.52 -10.63
C MET A 219 0.14 1.33 -11.92
N VAL A 220 1.22 1.98 -12.30
CA VAL A 220 1.36 2.59 -13.63
C VAL A 220 1.54 1.47 -14.67
N PRO A 221 0.69 1.39 -15.72
CA PRO A 221 0.83 0.40 -16.78
C PRO A 221 2.18 0.48 -17.49
N GLU A 222 3.02 -0.55 -17.36
CA GLU A 222 4.28 -0.63 -18.10
C GLU A 222 4.05 -0.73 -19.59
N SER A 223 3.05 -1.54 -19.99
CA SER A 223 2.74 -1.75 -21.39
C SER A 223 1.24 -1.77 -21.65
N ALA A 224 0.87 -1.48 -22.89
CA ALA A 224 -0.49 -1.68 -23.37
C ALA A 224 -0.49 -2.21 -24.80
N THR A 225 -1.55 -2.91 -25.14
CA THR A 225 -1.76 -3.52 -26.45
C THR A 225 -3.16 -3.21 -26.95
N ALA A 226 -3.27 -2.83 -28.21
CA ALA A 226 -4.55 -2.65 -28.91
C ALA A 226 -4.59 -3.49 -30.19
N VAL A 227 -5.76 -4.00 -30.52
CA VAL A 227 -6.05 -4.63 -31.82
C VAL A 227 -6.90 -3.68 -32.64
N VAL A 228 -6.42 -3.30 -33.82
CA VAL A 228 -7.06 -2.31 -34.70
C VAL A 228 -7.12 -2.79 -36.14
N SER A 229 -8.05 -2.24 -36.92
CA SER A 229 -8.13 -2.47 -38.39
C SER A 229 -8.73 -1.26 -39.12
N GLY A 230 -8.85 -1.36 -40.44
CA GLY A 230 -9.48 -0.34 -41.29
C GLY A 230 -8.47 0.70 -41.82
N ASP A 231 -8.87 1.98 -41.91
CA ASP A 231 -8.02 3.05 -42.48
C ASP A 231 -6.95 3.50 -41.47
N LEU A 232 -5.79 2.88 -41.54
CA LEU A 232 -4.62 3.11 -40.70
C LEU A 232 -3.40 3.44 -41.56
N ALA A 233 -3.54 4.40 -42.46
CA ALA A 233 -2.48 4.76 -43.40
C ALA A 233 -1.13 4.98 -42.73
N ASP A 234 -0.09 4.29 -43.21
CA ASP A 234 1.31 4.34 -42.72
C ASP A 234 1.44 4.04 -41.21
N LEU A 235 0.69 3.06 -40.74
CA LEU A 235 0.67 2.69 -39.29
C LEU A 235 2.08 2.42 -38.75
N GLN A 236 2.90 1.64 -39.47
CA GLN A 236 4.27 1.31 -39.05
C GLN A 236 5.17 2.54 -39.01
N GLY A 237 5.22 3.33 -40.10
CA GLY A 237 6.08 4.51 -40.15
C GLY A 237 5.72 5.55 -39.11
N LYS A 238 4.42 5.73 -38.83
CA LYS A 238 3.92 6.60 -37.76
C LYS A 238 4.30 6.09 -36.38
N LEU A 239 4.22 4.76 -36.13
CA LEU A 239 4.64 4.19 -34.83
C LEU A 239 6.14 4.38 -34.62
N ASP A 240 6.96 4.09 -35.63
CA ASP A 240 8.40 4.24 -35.53
C ASP A 240 8.81 5.69 -35.20
N ALA A 241 8.18 6.66 -35.86
CA ALA A 241 8.40 8.08 -35.56
C ALA A 241 7.92 8.46 -34.14
N PHE A 242 6.73 7.99 -33.74
CA PHE A 242 6.15 8.27 -32.42
C PHE A 242 6.98 7.73 -31.27
N VAL A 243 7.41 6.46 -31.33
CA VAL A 243 8.23 5.87 -30.28
C VAL A 243 9.62 6.49 -30.19
N ALA A 244 10.20 6.91 -31.33
CA ALA A 244 11.44 7.64 -31.34
C ALA A 244 11.32 9.03 -30.68
N GLU A 245 10.26 9.78 -30.99
CA GLU A 245 9.98 11.09 -30.41
C GLU A 245 9.81 11.01 -28.88
N HIS A 246 9.05 10.03 -28.41
CA HIS A 246 8.72 9.87 -26.99
C HIS A 246 9.70 8.97 -26.21
N LYS A 247 10.76 8.47 -26.84
CA LYS A 247 11.78 7.57 -26.25
C LYS A 247 11.17 6.30 -25.65
N LEU A 248 10.19 5.74 -26.34
CA LEU A 248 9.47 4.52 -25.98
C LEU A 248 9.95 3.35 -26.84
N ARG A 249 9.37 2.18 -26.57
CA ARG A 249 9.45 1.02 -27.45
C ARG A 249 8.04 0.68 -27.92
N GLY A 250 7.92 0.23 -29.15
CA GLY A 250 6.64 -0.22 -29.70
C GLY A 250 6.84 -1.24 -30.80
N GLU A 251 5.83 -2.06 -31.02
CA GLU A 251 5.81 -3.07 -32.05
C GLU A 251 4.42 -3.23 -32.65
N ILE A 252 4.38 -3.67 -33.91
CA ILE A 252 3.16 -4.05 -34.60
C ILE A 252 3.29 -5.48 -35.09
N GLN A 253 2.27 -6.28 -34.88
CA GLN A 253 2.10 -7.61 -35.44
C GLN A 253 0.84 -7.61 -36.31
N GLU A 254 0.93 -8.03 -37.57
CA GLU A 254 -0.21 -8.14 -38.48
C GLU A 254 -0.70 -9.58 -38.53
N GLU A 255 -1.99 -9.79 -38.29
CA GLU A 255 -2.63 -11.07 -38.44
C GLU A 255 -4.05 -10.91 -39.00
N ASN A 256 -4.33 -11.57 -40.12
CA ASN A 256 -5.66 -11.61 -40.77
C ASN A 256 -6.28 -10.22 -41.07
N GLY A 257 -5.45 -9.25 -41.43
CA GLY A 257 -5.88 -7.87 -41.72
C GLY A 257 -6.18 -7.02 -40.48
N GLN A 258 -5.82 -7.51 -39.31
CA GLN A 258 -5.82 -6.78 -38.07
C GLN A 258 -4.36 -6.49 -37.64
N TYR A 259 -4.16 -5.39 -36.93
CA TYR A 259 -2.87 -4.98 -36.40
C TYR A 259 -2.92 -4.99 -34.88
N LYS A 260 -2.06 -5.79 -34.28
CA LYS A 260 -1.79 -5.75 -32.84
C LYS A 260 -0.67 -4.78 -32.57
N VAL A 261 -0.99 -3.63 -31.99
CA VAL A 261 -0.05 -2.54 -31.68
C VAL A 261 0.25 -2.57 -30.19
N THR A 262 1.52 -2.62 -29.82
CA THR A 262 1.98 -2.59 -28.42
C THR A 262 2.89 -1.39 -28.22
N VAL A 263 2.71 -0.69 -27.08
CA VAL A 263 3.63 0.36 -26.60
C VAL A 263 4.09 0.00 -25.19
N ILE A 264 5.41 0.19 -24.96
CA ILE A 264 6.08 -0.16 -23.70
C ILE A 264 6.68 1.12 -23.12
N GLY A 265 6.27 1.44 -21.91
CA GLY A 265 6.76 2.52 -21.07
C GLY A 265 7.57 1.99 -19.86
N LYS A 266 7.19 2.41 -18.64
CA LYS A 266 7.86 2.04 -17.39
C LYS A 266 6.85 2.01 -16.24
N SER A 267 6.80 0.90 -15.51
CA SER A 267 5.95 0.76 -14.31
C SER A 267 6.45 1.65 -13.15
N ALA A 268 5.52 2.01 -12.29
CA ALA A 268 5.76 2.67 -11.00
C ALA A 268 4.57 2.45 -10.07
N HIS A 269 4.74 2.73 -8.78
CA HIS A 269 3.64 2.70 -7.82
C HIS A 269 2.62 3.82 -8.10
N GLY A 270 1.33 3.50 -8.02
CA GLY A 270 0.23 4.43 -8.37
C GLY A 270 0.13 5.67 -7.47
N ALA A 271 0.71 5.65 -6.27
CA ALA A 271 0.80 6.84 -5.42
C ALA A 271 1.83 7.87 -5.92
N MET A 272 2.80 7.44 -6.73
CA MET A 272 3.85 8.28 -7.35
C MET A 272 3.88 8.10 -8.87
N PRO A 273 2.78 8.36 -9.58
CA PRO A 273 2.65 8.01 -11.00
C PRO A 273 3.64 8.75 -11.90
N ALA A 274 4.14 9.90 -11.49
CA ALA A 274 5.14 10.68 -12.22
C ALA A 274 6.53 10.01 -12.30
N SER A 275 6.82 8.99 -11.50
CA SER A 275 8.06 8.21 -11.57
C SER A 275 8.03 7.11 -12.64
N GLY A 276 6.86 6.84 -13.21
CA GLY A 276 6.63 5.89 -14.30
C GLY A 276 6.42 6.55 -15.66
N VAL A 277 6.17 5.72 -16.67
CA VAL A 277 5.75 6.12 -18.01
C VAL A 277 4.60 5.20 -18.42
N ASN A 278 3.39 5.73 -18.46
CA ASN A 278 2.18 4.95 -18.69
C ASN A 278 2.03 4.52 -20.16
N GLY A 279 2.38 3.27 -20.48
CA GLY A 279 2.31 2.73 -21.83
C GLY A 279 0.91 2.79 -22.46
N ALA A 280 -0.14 2.74 -21.64
CA ALA A 280 -1.52 2.77 -22.15
C ALA A 280 -1.93 4.19 -22.63
N THR A 281 -1.59 5.22 -21.87
CA THR A 281 -1.89 6.60 -22.30
C THR A 281 -1.11 6.99 -23.56
N TYR A 282 0.13 6.53 -23.69
CA TYR A 282 0.91 6.74 -24.92
C TYR A 282 0.38 5.94 -26.10
N LEU A 283 -0.03 4.67 -25.92
CA LEU A 283 -0.68 3.90 -27.00
C LEU A 283 -1.97 4.57 -27.45
N ALA A 284 -2.79 5.05 -26.52
CA ALA A 284 -4.04 5.76 -26.84
C ALA A 284 -3.75 7.07 -27.59
N LEU A 285 -2.74 7.84 -27.18
CA LEU A 285 -2.32 9.06 -27.90
C LEU A 285 -1.89 8.72 -29.33
N PHE A 286 -1.09 7.67 -29.52
CA PHE A 286 -0.70 7.21 -30.85
C PHE A 286 -1.90 6.87 -31.71
N LEU A 287 -2.83 6.07 -31.19
CA LEU A 287 -4.02 5.65 -31.93
C LEU A 287 -5.00 6.78 -32.20
N SER A 288 -5.08 7.79 -31.32
CA SER A 288 -5.97 8.96 -31.51
C SER A 288 -5.62 9.81 -32.74
N GLN A 289 -4.54 9.52 -33.45
CA GLN A 289 -4.18 10.16 -34.73
C GLN A 289 -4.97 9.59 -35.92
N PHE A 290 -5.69 8.49 -35.75
CA PHE A 290 -6.47 7.82 -36.79
C PHE A 290 -7.97 8.12 -36.65
N ALA A 291 -8.75 7.86 -37.72
CA ALA A 291 -10.16 8.24 -37.81
C ALA A 291 -11.07 7.22 -37.10
N PHE A 292 -10.92 7.07 -35.78
CA PHE A 292 -11.89 6.37 -34.94
C PHE A 292 -13.11 7.28 -34.70
N GLU A 293 -14.27 6.68 -34.49
CA GLU A 293 -15.51 7.38 -34.16
C GLU A 293 -16.24 6.67 -33.00
N GLY A 294 -17.26 7.34 -32.43
CA GLY A 294 -18.05 6.80 -31.32
C GLY A 294 -17.24 6.54 -30.06
N PRO A 295 -17.62 5.53 -29.26
CA PRO A 295 -16.98 5.23 -27.98
C PRO A 295 -15.48 4.96 -28.08
N ALA A 296 -14.99 4.36 -29.15
CA ALA A 296 -13.56 4.14 -29.37
C ALA A 296 -12.79 5.44 -29.46
N LYS A 297 -13.35 6.44 -30.17
CA LYS A 297 -12.75 7.78 -30.23
C LYS A 297 -12.69 8.43 -28.87
N ASP A 298 -13.80 8.42 -28.14
CA ASP A 298 -13.90 9.06 -26.82
C ASP A 298 -12.93 8.39 -25.81
N TYR A 299 -12.86 7.06 -25.85
CA TYR A 299 -11.92 6.27 -25.06
C TYR A 299 -10.46 6.67 -25.34
N LEU A 300 -10.07 6.68 -26.61
CA LEU A 300 -8.69 7.01 -27.03
C LEU A 300 -8.35 8.49 -26.77
N ASP A 301 -9.30 9.40 -26.95
CA ASP A 301 -9.09 10.83 -26.71
C ASP A 301 -8.96 11.12 -25.20
N ILE A 302 -9.78 10.51 -24.36
CA ILE A 302 -9.63 10.64 -22.91
C ILE A 302 -8.30 10.04 -22.45
N ALA A 303 -8.03 8.78 -22.81
CA ALA A 303 -6.81 8.09 -22.40
C ALA A 303 -5.54 8.81 -22.89
N GLY A 304 -5.50 9.20 -24.17
CA GLY A 304 -4.29 9.70 -24.81
C GLY A 304 -4.10 11.23 -24.74
N LYS A 305 -5.18 12.01 -24.63
CA LYS A 305 -5.07 13.48 -24.66
C LYS A 305 -5.34 14.13 -23.32
N ILE A 306 -6.23 13.56 -22.50
CA ILE A 306 -6.58 14.12 -21.20
C ILE A 306 -5.70 13.51 -20.11
N LEU A 307 -5.60 12.15 -20.07
CA LEU A 307 -4.89 11.45 -19.00
C LEU A 307 -3.37 11.42 -19.20
N LEU A 308 -2.87 11.71 -20.41
CA LEU A 308 -1.42 11.69 -20.69
C LEU A 308 -0.67 12.64 -19.76
N ASN A 309 0.23 12.09 -18.93
CA ASN A 309 1.05 12.83 -17.96
C ASN A 309 0.26 13.71 -16.99
N ASP A 310 -1.04 13.46 -16.82
CA ASP A 310 -1.87 14.15 -15.83
C ASP A 310 -1.84 13.40 -14.49
N HIS A 311 -0.76 13.57 -13.77
CA HIS A 311 -0.54 12.89 -12.49
C HIS A 311 -1.24 13.53 -11.29
N GLU A 312 -1.82 14.74 -11.46
CA GLU A 312 -2.48 15.50 -10.42
C GLU A 312 -3.94 15.84 -10.75
N GLY A 313 -4.49 15.33 -11.86
CA GLY A 313 -5.86 15.60 -12.31
C GLY A 313 -6.12 17.02 -12.81
N LYS A 314 -5.07 17.72 -13.27
CA LYS A 314 -5.17 19.10 -13.78
C LYS A 314 -5.97 19.18 -15.08
N ASN A 315 -5.69 18.27 -16.02
CA ASN A 315 -6.42 18.20 -17.29
C ASN A 315 -7.86 17.72 -17.07
N LEU A 316 -8.07 16.85 -16.09
CA LEU A 316 -9.40 16.39 -15.63
C LEU A 316 -10.17 17.45 -14.87
N LYS A 317 -9.52 18.54 -14.41
CA LYS A 317 -10.09 19.61 -13.58
C LYS A 317 -10.53 19.13 -12.17
N VAL A 318 -9.86 18.10 -11.65
CA VAL A 318 -10.08 17.56 -10.29
C VAL A 318 -8.90 17.84 -9.37
N ALA A 319 -7.88 18.54 -9.85
CA ALA A 319 -6.70 18.89 -9.07
C ALA A 319 -7.07 19.62 -7.79
N HIS A 320 -6.53 19.18 -6.68
CA HIS A 320 -6.71 19.79 -5.37
C HIS A 320 -5.41 19.73 -4.57
N VAL A 321 -5.15 20.76 -3.76
CA VAL A 321 -3.95 20.84 -2.91
C VAL A 321 -4.40 21.26 -1.52
N ASP A 322 -4.01 20.48 -0.52
CA ASP A 322 -4.12 20.81 0.89
C ASP A 322 -2.77 21.28 1.43
N GLU A 323 -2.76 22.27 2.36
CA GLU A 323 -1.54 22.85 2.88
C GLU A 323 -0.65 21.83 3.61
N LYS A 324 -1.25 20.83 4.29
CA LYS A 324 -0.57 19.80 5.06
C LYS A 324 -0.36 18.52 4.27
N MET A 325 -1.40 18.11 3.56
CA MET A 325 -1.40 16.80 2.88
C MET A 325 -0.87 16.87 1.44
N GLY A 326 -0.62 18.08 0.91
CA GLY A 326 -0.10 18.28 -0.44
C GLY A 326 -1.14 18.02 -1.54
N ALA A 327 -0.67 17.79 -2.77
CA ALA A 327 -1.51 17.67 -3.94
C ALA A 327 -2.20 16.29 -4.03
N LEU A 328 -3.41 16.28 -4.61
CA LEU A 328 -4.01 15.05 -5.13
C LEU A 328 -3.07 14.40 -6.16
N SER A 329 -2.96 13.07 -6.12
CA SER A 329 -2.36 12.31 -7.22
C SER A 329 -3.38 11.38 -7.88
N MET A 330 -3.20 11.16 -9.20
CA MET A 330 -4.08 10.32 -10.00
C MET A 330 -3.25 9.39 -10.89
N ASN A 331 -3.56 8.10 -10.83
CA ASN A 331 -3.01 7.07 -11.69
C ASN A 331 -4.11 6.46 -12.57
N ALA A 332 -3.95 6.52 -13.89
CA ALA A 332 -4.75 5.73 -14.81
C ALA A 332 -4.14 4.32 -14.88
N GLY A 333 -4.67 3.41 -14.05
CA GLY A 333 -4.01 2.14 -13.73
C GLY A 333 -4.47 0.95 -14.58
N VAL A 334 -5.73 0.91 -15.01
CA VAL A 334 -6.27 -0.22 -15.79
C VAL A 334 -7.10 0.27 -16.96
N PHE A 335 -6.86 -0.31 -18.11
CA PHE A 335 -7.54 0.00 -19.37
C PHE A 335 -8.13 -1.27 -19.97
N ARG A 336 -9.43 -1.28 -20.22
CA ARG A 336 -10.15 -2.39 -20.83
C ARG A 336 -11.11 -1.87 -21.89
N PHE A 337 -10.93 -2.31 -23.10
CA PHE A 337 -11.85 -2.09 -24.22
C PHE A 337 -11.97 -3.36 -25.05
N ASP A 338 -13.17 -3.79 -25.33
CA ASP A 338 -13.50 -4.87 -26.24
C ASP A 338 -14.76 -4.44 -27.00
N GLU A 339 -14.71 -4.42 -28.33
CA GLU A 339 -15.83 -3.99 -29.16
C GLU A 339 -17.08 -4.85 -29.00
N THR A 340 -16.95 -6.05 -28.46
CA THR A 340 -18.06 -6.99 -28.20
C THR A 340 -18.60 -6.87 -26.77
N SER A 341 -17.91 -6.13 -25.90
CA SER A 341 -18.31 -5.89 -24.51
C SER A 341 -19.23 -4.69 -24.39
N ALA A 342 -20.22 -4.80 -23.51
CA ALA A 342 -21.03 -3.65 -23.10
C ALA A 342 -20.35 -2.80 -22.03
N ASP A 343 -19.27 -3.27 -21.43
CA ASP A 343 -18.56 -2.63 -20.33
C ASP A 343 -17.08 -2.41 -20.69
N ASN A 344 -16.80 -1.24 -21.23
CA ASN A 344 -15.46 -0.79 -21.57
C ASN A 344 -15.03 0.27 -20.55
N THR A 345 -13.85 0.10 -19.92
CA THR A 345 -13.49 0.90 -18.75
C THR A 345 -12.08 1.46 -18.81
N ILE A 346 -11.92 2.62 -18.16
CA ILE A 346 -10.63 3.15 -17.68
C ILE A 346 -10.75 3.35 -16.18
N ALA A 347 -9.86 2.71 -15.40
CA ALA A 347 -9.79 2.84 -13.96
C ALA A 347 -8.79 3.93 -13.57
N LEU A 348 -9.25 4.90 -12.80
CA LEU A 348 -8.48 6.03 -12.28
C LEU A 348 -8.36 5.88 -10.76
N ASN A 349 -7.16 5.61 -10.25
CA ASN A 349 -6.91 5.56 -8.80
C ASN A 349 -6.45 6.92 -8.32
N PHE A 350 -7.20 7.48 -7.37
CA PHE A 350 -6.93 8.78 -6.77
C PHE A 350 -6.39 8.62 -5.36
N ARG A 351 -5.34 9.39 -5.03
CA ARG A 351 -4.90 9.66 -3.67
C ARG A 351 -5.20 11.12 -3.38
N TYR A 352 -6.21 11.38 -2.57
CA TYR A 352 -6.76 12.72 -2.40
C TYR A 352 -6.57 13.25 -0.97
N PRO A 353 -6.21 14.55 -0.82
CA PRO A 353 -6.07 15.19 0.48
C PRO A 353 -7.42 15.64 1.03
N LYS A 354 -7.42 16.23 2.23
CA LYS A 354 -8.57 16.95 2.78
C LYS A 354 -9.02 18.09 1.86
N GLY A 355 -10.32 18.40 1.87
CA GLY A 355 -10.92 19.48 1.07
C GLY A 355 -11.51 19.04 -0.27
N THR A 356 -11.33 17.79 -0.67
CA THR A 356 -12.03 17.13 -1.78
C THR A 356 -12.53 15.75 -1.36
N ASN A 357 -13.39 15.13 -2.15
CA ASN A 357 -13.94 13.81 -1.87
C ASN A 357 -14.30 13.08 -3.18
N PRO A 358 -14.56 11.76 -3.13
CA PRO A 358 -14.89 10.97 -4.32
C PRO A 358 -16.09 11.48 -5.11
N GLU A 359 -17.15 11.92 -4.45
CA GLU A 359 -18.36 12.40 -5.11
C GLU A 359 -18.11 13.68 -5.90
N GLN A 360 -17.25 14.57 -5.40
CA GLN A 360 -16.85 15.78 -6.12
C GLN A 360 -16.01 15.44 -7.35
N ILE A 361 -15.06 14.49 -7.22
CA ILE A 361 -14.24 14.00 -8.33
C ILE A 361 -15.16 13.37 -9.38
N LYS A 362 -16.03 12.45 -8.98
CA LYS A 362 -17.01 11.79 -9.86
C LYS A 362 -17.85 12.79 -10.65
N SER A 363 -18.40 13.81 -9.96
CA SER A 363 -19.24 14.83 -10.61
C SER A 363 -18.52 15.58 -11.73
N VAL A 364 -17.21 15.76 -11.62
CA VAL A 364 -16.38 16.34 -12.68
C VAL A 364 -16.16 15.33 -13.81
N LEU A 365 -15.83 14.07 -13.48
CA LEU A 365 -15.61 13.02 -14.47
C LEU A 365 -16.86 12.72 -15.30
N GLU A 366 -18.06 12.84 -14.73
CA GLU A 366 -19.35 12.70 -15.44
C GLU A 366 -19.57 13.80 -16.50
N THR A 367 -18.76 14.86 -16.52
CA THR A 367 -18.80 15.86 -17.60
C THR A 367 -18.02 15.45 -18.86
N LEU A 368 -17.23 14.39 -18.79
CA LEU A 368 -16.53 13.82 -19.94
C LEU A 368 -17.51 13.06 -20.84
N PRO A 369 -17.15 12.81 -22.11
CA PRO A 369 -17.97 11.98 -23.02
C PRO A 369 -17.87 10.48 -22.65
N VAL A 370 -18.42 10.13 -21.51
CA VAL A 370 -18.49 8.76 -20.97
C VAL A 370 -19.95 8.35 -20.77
N ALA A 371 -20.23 7.05 -20.73
CA ALA A 371 -21.58 6.55 -20.50
C ALA A 371 -21.98 6.71 -19.01
N SER A 372 -21.05 6.47 -18.10
CA SER A 372 -21.22 6.65 -16.66
C SER A 372 -19.88 6.64 -15.93
N VAL A 373 -19.90 7.01 -14.65
CA VAL A 373 -18.77 6.89 -13.73
C VAL A 373 -19.22 6.12 -12.49
N SER A 374 -18.44 5.10 -12.07
CA SER A 374 -18.69 4.37 -10.82
C SER A 374 -17.48 4.42 -9.91
N LEU A 375 -17.71 4.24 -8.62
CA LEU A 375 -16.68 4.17 -7.58
C LEU A 375 -16.39 2.73 -7.23
N SER A 376 -15.16 2.45 -6.79
CA SER A 376 -14.85 1.17 -6.13
C SER A 376 -15.65 1.02 -4.84
N GLU A 377 -15.93 -0.23 -4.45
CA GLU A 377 -16.68 -0.53 -3.22
C GLU A 377 -15.89 -0.13 -1.96
N HIS A 378 -14.57 -0.19 -2.03
CA HIS A 378 -13.68 0.14 -0.92
C HIS A 378 -12.87 1.39 -1.24
N GLY A 379 -12.70 2.21 -0.24
CA GLY A 379 -11.90 3.42 -0.29
C GLY A 379 -11.68 3.98 1.11
N HIS A 380 -10.71 4.87 1.23
CA HIS A 380 -10.39 5.49 2.50
C HIS A 380 -10.54 7.01 2.42
N THR A 381 -11.03 7.61 3.49
CA THR A 381 -11.05 9.08 3.64
C THR A 381 -9.67 9.58 4.09
N PRO A 382 -9.30 10.85 3.82
CA PRO A 382 -8.06 11.42 4.34
C PRO A 382 -7.98 11.35 5.87
N HIS A 383 -6.85 10.92 6.39
CA HIS A 383 -6.55 10.85 7.82
C HIS A 383 -5.36 11.76 8.15
N TYR A 384 -5.43 12.49 9.26
CA TYR A 384 -4.34 13.37 9.70
C TYR A 384 -4.44 13.67 11.19
N VAL A 385 -3.37 13.38 11.92
CA VAL A 385 -3.20 13.72 13.32
C VAL A 385 -2.29 14.96 13.42
N PRO A 386 -2.75 16.06 14.06
CA PRO A 386 -1.98 17.28 14.13
C PRO A 386 -0.62 17.11 14.82
N MET A 387 0.36 17.90 14.39
CA MET A 387 1.70 17.91 14.99
C MET A 387 1.69 18.23 16.49
N GLU A 388 0.71 18.99 16.94
CA GLU A 388 0.54 19.39 18.36
C GLU A 388 -0.05 18.29 19.24
N ASP A 389 -0.53 17.19 18.63
CA ASP A 389 -1.06 16.07 19.42
C ASP A 389 0.03 15.45 20.31
N PRO A 390 -0.27 15.20 21.59
CA PRO A 390 0.70 14.59 22.52
C PRO A 390 1.29 13.27 22.04
N LEU A 391 0.54 12.45 21.29
CA LEU A 391 1.04 11.23 20.66
C LEU A 391 2.18 11.56 19.69
N VAL A 392 1.93 12.47 18.74
CA VAL A 392 2.89 12.86 17.70
C VAL A 392 4.14 13.47 18.35
N GLN A 393 3.97 14.38 19.29
CA GLN A 393 5.07 15.02 20.00
C GLN A 393 5.92 14.01 20.78
N THR A 394 5.31 13.05 21.46
CA THR A 394 6.04 12.02 22.21
C THR A 394 6.86 11.13 21.27
N LEU A 395 6.26 10.65 20.17
CA LEU A 395 6.94 9.80 19.21
C LEU A 395 8.11 10.51 18.52
N LEU A 396 7.93 11.76 18.11
CA LEU A 396 9.01 12.56 17.51
C LEU A 396 10.14 12.86 18.51
N ASN A 397 9.83 13.20 19.76
CA ASN A 397 10.83 13.43 20.79
C ASN A 397 11.68 12.17 21.06
N VAL A 398 11.05 10.99 21.08
CA VAL A 398 11.77 9.72 21.23
C VAL A 398 12.66 9.45 20.02
N TYR A 399 12.13 9.65 18.81
CA TYR A 399 12.91 9.50 17.58
C TYR A 399 14.15 10.40 17.58
N GLU A 400 13.99 11.70 17.86
CA GLU A 400 15.10 12.65 17.92
C GLU A 400 16.14 12.25 18.97
N LYS A 401 15.69 11.84 20.16
CA LYS A 401 16.58 11.40 21.24
C LYS A 401 17.39 10.16 20.87
N GLN A 402 16.76 9.17 20.25
CA GLN A 402 17.38 7.89 19.90
C GLN A 402 18.29 7.98 18.67
N THR A 403 17.95 8.82 17.71
CA THR A 403 18.66 8.91 16.41
C THR A 403 19.58 10.12 16.29
N GLY A 404 19.31 11.19 17.03
CA GLY A 404 19.96 12.49 16.84
C GLY A 404 19.52 13.22 15.56
N LEU A 405 18.54 12.68 14.82
CA LEU A 405 17.96 13.28 13.63
C LEU A 405 16.74 14.13 14.00
N GLN A 406 16.45 15.14 13.19
CA GLN A 406 15.28 15.99 13.40
C GLN A 406 13.99 15.27 13.04
N GLY A 407 13.03 15.28 13.97
CA GLY A 407 11.67 14.82 13.75
C GLY A 407 10.86 15.80 12.91
N HIS A 408 10.02 15.30 12.03
CA HIS A 408 9.12 16.09 11.20
C HIS A 408 7.89 15.28 10.79
N GLU A 409 6.83 15.98 10.43
CA GLU A 409 5.62 15.35 9.88
C GLU A 409 5.83 14.79 8.49
N GLN A 410 5.15 13.66 8.19
CA GLN A 410 5.11 13.10 6.86
C GLN A 410 3.67 12.71 6.49
N VAL A 411 3.37 12.87 5.20
CA VAL A 411 2.08 12.48 4.63
C VAL A 411 2.33 11.54 3.45
N ILE A 412 1.70 10.38 3.48
CA ILE A 412 1.80 9.38 2.41
C ILE A 412 0.51 9.25 1.60
N GLY A 413 0.65 8.72 0.38
CA GLY A 413 -0.47 8.35 -0.47
C GLY A 413 -1.01 6.94 -0.20
N GLY A 414 -0.32 6.14 0.63
CA GLY A 414 -0.75 4.84 1.11
C GLY A 414 -1.64 4.95 2.35
N GLY A 415 -1.90 3.82 2.98
CA GLY A 415 -2.59 3.74 4.26
C GLY A 415 -2.05 2.57 5.07
N THR A 416 -2.06 2.70 6.37
CA THR A 416 -1.69 1.68 7.33
C THR A 416 -2.82 1.49 8.35
N PHE A 417 -2.75 0.46 9.17
CA PHE A 417 -3.70 0.31 10.29
C PHE A 417 -3.67 1.49 11.29
N GLY A 418 -2.68 2.35 11.24
CA GLY A 418 -2.65 3.57 12.05
C GLY A 418 -3.90 4.43 11.91
N ARG A 419 -4.46 4.52 10.71
CA ARG A 419 -5.68 5.31 10.42
C ARG A 419 -6.98 4.74 10.98
N LEU A 420 -6.96 3.52 11.54
CA LEU A 420 -8.13 2.91 12.19
C LEU A 420 -8.58 3.68 13.44
N LEU A 421 -7.72 4.50 14.01
CA LEU A 421 -8.01 5.37 15.14
C LEU A 421 -8.01 6.84 14.71
N GLU A 422 -8.86 7.65 15.33
CA GLU A 422 -8.84 9.10 15.13
C GLU A 422 -7.49 9.72 15.50
N ARG A 423 -6.87 9.24 16.60
CA ARG A 423 -5.53 9.58 17.05
C ARG A 423 -4.57 8.42 16.83
N GLY A 424 -4.46 7.98 15.57
CA GLY A 424 -3.56 6.91 15.17
C GLY A 424 -2.60 7.37 14.08
N VAL A 425 -1.38 6.88 14.12
CA VAL A 425 -0.29 7.23 13.20
C VAL A 425 0.46 5.98 12.78
N ALA A 426 1.34 6.08 11.76
CA ALA A 426 2.35 5.06 11.54
C ALA A 426 3.72 5.56 12.03
N TYR A 427 4.54 4.64 12.57
CA TYR A 427 5.78 4.98 13.26
C TYR A 427 6.85 3.90 13.09
N GLY A 428 7.72 4.07 12.07
CA GLY A 428 8.76 3.12 11.71
C GLY A 428 8.20 1.89 10.99
N ALA A 429 9.03 0.84 10.69
CA ALA A 429 10.41 0.72 11.16
C ALA A 429 11.48 1.17 10.15
N MET A 430 11.11 1.60 8.96
CA MET A 430 12.08 2.03 7.95
C MET A 430 12.68 3.40 8.33
N PHE A 431 14.01 3.50 8.28
CA PHE A 431 14.72 4.77 8.52
C PHE A 431 14.90 5.54 7.21
N PRO A 432 15.18 6.87 7.24
CA PRO A 432 15.40 7.67 6.04
C PRO A 432 16.56 7.20 5.15
N ASP A 433 17.52 6.47 5.73
CA ASP A 433 18.67 5.89 5.04
C ASP A 433 18.51 4.40 4.72
N SER A 434 17.37 3.79 5.07
CA SER A 434 17.04 2.40 4.73
C SER A 434 16.76 2.26 3.23
N ILE A 435 17.03 1.08 2.70
CA ILE A 435 16.67 0.72 1.33
C ILE A 435 15.29 0.09 1.36
N ASP A 436 14.33 0.73 0.71
CA ASP A 436 12.98 0.17 0.56
C ASP A 436 13.00 -1.01 -0.41
N THR A 437 12.64 -2.18 0.12
CA THR A 437 12.48 -3.43 -0.63
C THR A 437 11.13 -4.10 -0.37
N MET A 438 10.20 -3.39 0.27
CA MET A 438 8.84 -3.87 0.50
C MET A 438 8.18 -4.26 -0.82
N HIS A 439 7.42 -5.36 -0.82
CA HIS A 439 6.72 -5.90 -1.98
C HIS A 439 7.62 -6.32 -3.17
N GLN A 440 8.94 -6.35 -3.01
CA GLN A 440 9.89 -6.73 -4.06
C GLN A 440 10.49 -8.12 -3.77
N ALA A 441 11.08 -8.73 -4.81
CA ALA A 441 11.94 -9.90 -4.61
C ALA A 441 13.21 -9.49 -3.84
N ASN A 442 13.74 -10.41 -3.05
CA ASN A 442 14.87 -10.15 -2.16
C ASN A 442 14.58 -9.05 -1.10
N GLU A 443 13.35 -8.98 -0.64
CA GLU A 443 12.99 -8.15 0.51
C GLU A 443 13.90 -8.46 1.69
N PHE A 444 14.35 -7.41 2.38
CA PHE A 444 15.19 -7.52 3.56
C PHE A 444 14.98 -6.40 4.56
N ILE A 445 15.33 -6.66 5.81
CA ILE A 445 15.57 -5.63 6.81
C ILE A 445 17.04 -5.64 7.22
N ALA A 446 17.68 -4.47 7.36
CA ALA A 446 18.99 -4.38 7.95
C ALA A 446 18.91 -4.73 9.46
N LEU A 447 19.81 -5.58 9.94
CA LEU A 447 19.78 -5.99 11.36
C LEU A 447 19.98 -4.80 12.30
N ASP A 448 20.82 -3.83 11.92
CA ASP A 448 21.02 -2.63 12.70
C ASP A 448 19.72 -1.79 12.78
N ASP A 449 18.96 -1.69 11.69
CA ASP A 449 17.67 -1.00 11.67
C ASP A 449 16.63 -1.72 12.53
N LEU A 450 16.55 -3.05 12.44
CA LEU A 450 15.67 -3.87 13.27
C LEU A 450 15.90 -3.62 14.77
N PHE A 451 17.15 -3.61 15.20
CA PHE A 451 17.48 -3.42 16.61
C PHE A 451 17.35 -1.97 17.07
N ARG A 452 17.69 -1.00 16.21
CA ARG A 452 17.44 0.42 16.47
C ARG A 452 15.94 0.68 16.61
N ALA A 453 15.11 0.12 15.73
CA ALA A 453 13.66 0.24 15.80
C ALA A 453 13.11 -0.36 17.11
N ALA A 454 13.58 -1.53 17.54
CA ALA A 454 13.17 -2.13 18.82
C ALA A 454 13.47 -1.23 20.02
N ALA A 455 14.62 -0.54 20.05
CA ALA A 455 14.97 0.40 21.11
C ALA A 455 14.08 1.65 21.09
N ILE A 456 13.79 2.19 19.91
CA ILE A 456 12.85 3.31 19.71
C ILE A 456 11.45 2.92 20.19
N TYR A 457 10.94 1.75 19.80
CA TYR A 457 9.63 1.28 20.24
C TYR A 457 9.57 1.07 21.75
N ALA A 458 10.61 0.51 22.38
CA ALA A 458 10.66 0.33 23.82
C ALA A 458 10.53 1.67 24.56
N GLU A 459 11.28 2.69 24.16
CA GLU A 459 11.19 4.01 24.74
C GLU A 459 9.86 4.70 24.43
N ALA A 460 9.40 4.65 23.17
CA ALA A 460 8.17 5.27 22.73
C ALA A 460 6.95 4.72 23.48
N ILE A 461 6.82 3.38 23.54
CA ILE A 461 5.74 2.73 24.27
C ILE A 461 5.79 3.14 25.74
N TYR A 462 6.97 3.09 26.37
CA TYR A 462 7.08 3.46 27.78
C TYR A 462 6.70 4.92 28.02
N GLU A 463 7.18 5.87 27.21
CA GLU A 463 6.84 7.29 27.34
C GLU A 463 5.33 7.55 27.16
N LEU A 464 4.65 6.75 26.34
CA LEU A 464 3.21 6.87 26.09
C LEU A 464 2.35 6.29 27.23
N ILE A 465 2.87 5.30 27.98
CA ILE A 465 2.05 4.57 28.99
C ILE A 465 2.49 4.74 30.45
N LYS A 466 3.60 5.42 30.71
CA LYS A 466 4.10 5.66 32.08
C LYS A 466 3.25 6.63 32.89
#